data_ff4dc2c64af17891053563b932701687
#
_entry.id   ff4dc2c64af17891053563b932701687
#
_cell.length_a   1.000
_cell.length_b   1.000
_cell.length_c   1.000
_cell.angle_alpha   90.00
_cell.angle_beta   90.00
_cell.angle_gamma   90.00
#
_symmetry.space_group_name_H-M   'P 1'
#
loop_
_entity.id
_entity.type
_entity.pdbx_description
1 polymer ?
#
loop_
_entity_poly.entity_id
_entity_poly.type
_entity_poly.pdbx_seq_one_letter_code
_entity_poly.pdbx_strand_id
1 'polypeptide(L)'
;MRPWLYCLGLSMNRLVGLETEYGCLTDDPLGAASVVRRVRDWIFEGERLGLVDKHQRDWDEPAGNGGFLFNGGRAYIDMGHMELCTAECRSLTELIVRDLANDAILCDAIQHLGLRGHTGFIRNNIDHYSGATFGCHENYLLRRSAPLHEANVLSLLAFLTLRVLYTGAGRLGSSPQMDLRPGMEIQAAPVPFQISQRADFIQNDLFEWVQFNRAIINTRDEPLADSRRFRRLHLIHGDTSVLPWTSALKIGSTALVLDLLEIDKLPRIALADAVTTLRQLSRNPSGPWRVAMDSGVETDALDQMARYQDMARREFAGRDSETDLVLAEWKRALDALATDPEQLVGRCDWITKRWLFEQFRAEENLDWESHWLRSQDLEFHHTDPARCLALPLASAPDAWTFDAKTVDEAKQEPPTGSRAAVRSMVMREVLRRGRKCFVDWEVIDAEGVNPLMLLDPFSTDETEARAWLKALPPAV
;
A
#
# COMPACT_ATOMS: atom_id res chain seq x y z
N MET A 1 30.04 -9.29 12.78
CA MET A 1 29.18 -8.36 13.54
C MET A 1 28.52 -7.47 12.52
N ARG A 2 27.20 -7.53 12.37
CA ARG A 2 26.42 -6.86 11.32
C ARG A 2 26.02 -5.46 11.83
N PRO A 3 26.52 -4.35 11.27
CA PRO A 3 26.25 -3.00 11.79
C PRO A 3 24.81 -2.51 11.60
N TRP A 4 24.02 -3.13 10.72
CA TRP A 4 22.71 -2.61 10.30
C TRP A 4 21.51 -3.12 11.09
N LEU A 5 21.67 -4.19 11.88
CA LEU A 5 20.58 -4.77 12.69
C LEU A 5 20.39 -4.12 14.07
N TYR A 6 21.21 -3.14 14.45
CA TYR A 6 21.19 -2.50 15.77
C TYR A 6 20.69 -1.04 15.78
N CYS A 7 20.21 -0.49 14.65
CA CYS A 7 19.45 0.78 14.67
C CYS A 7 17.95 0.54 14.96
N LEU A 8 17.61 -0.48 15.74
CA LEU A 8 16.24 -0.89 16.07
C LEU A 8 15.66 -0.10 17.25
N GLY A 9 15.83 1.25 17.24
CA GLY A 9 14.99 2.15 18.00
C GLY A 9 13.86 2.74 17.20
N LEU A 10 13.66 2.25 15.97
CA LEU A 10 12.67 2.76 15.01
C LEU A 10 11.36 2.00 15.21
N SER A 11 10.31 2.65 15.65
CA SER A 11 9.00 2.04 15.66
C SER A 11 7.92 3.06 15.45
N MET A 12 7.17 2.91 14.35
CA MET A 12 5.81 3.45 14.34
C MET A 12 5.09 2.95 15.60
N ASN A 13 4.32 3.80 16.23
CA ASN A 13 3.57 3.42 17.44
C ASN A 13 2.40 2.46 17.14
N ARG A 14 2.36 1.91 15.93
CA ARG A 14 1.31 1.02 15.42
C ARG A 14 1.84 0.01 14.41
N LEU A 15 1.05 -1.03 14.16
CA LEU A 15 1.29 -1.95 13.05
C LEU A 15 0.62 -1.44 11.78
N VAL A 16 1.31 -1.60 10.67
CA VAL A 16 0.84 -1.24 9.34
C VAL A 16 1.14 -2.39 8.37
N GLY A 17 0.25 -2.61 7.42
CA GLY A 17 0.43 -3.52 6.28
C GLY A 17 -0.07 -2.88 4.99
N LEU A 18 0.52 -3.29 3.87
CA LEU A 18 0.12 -2.92 2.53
C LEU A 18 -0.41 -4.14 1.77
N GLU A 19 -1.43 -3.93 0.95
CA GLU A 19 -1.93 -4.87 -0.04
C GLU A 19 -1.78 -4.22 -1.41
N THR A 20 -1.12 -4.91 -2.34
CA THR A 20 -0.91 -4.41 -3.70
C THR A 20 -1.42 -5.43 -4.70
N GLU A 21 -2.39 -5.02 -5.50
CA GLU A 21 -2.82 -5.73 -6.70
C GLU A 21 -1.90 -5.34 -7.87
N TYR A 22 -1.48 -6.33 -8.66
CA TYR A 22 -0.56 -6.12 -9.78
C TYR A 22 -1.24 -6.38 -11.12
N GLY A 23 -1.08 -5.43 -12.04
CA GLY A 23 -1.40 -5.66 -13.44
C GLY A 23 -0.39 -6.60 -14.09
N CYS A 24 -0.83 -7.50 -14.96
CA CYS A 24 0.03 -8.41 -15.70
C CYS A 24 0.04 -8.03 -17.18
N LEU A 25 1.19 -7.52 -17.64
CA LEU A 25 1.45 -7.29 -19.06
C LEU A 25 2.07 -8.54 -19.67
N THR A 26 1.48 -9.10 -20.72
CA THR A 26 1.99 -10.32 -21.34
C THR A 26 1.58 -10.45 -22.80
N ASP A 27 2.47 -11.02 -23.61
CA ASP A 27 2.19 -11.53 -24.94
C ASP A 27 2.07 -13.08 -24.98
N ASP A 28 2.00 -13.72 -23.79
CA ASP A 28 1.76 -15.16 -23.67
C ASP A 28 0.42 -15.52 -24.32
N PRO A 29 0.38 -16.48 -25.28
CA PRO A 29 -0.86 -16.85 -25.98
C PRO A 29 -1.98 -17.33 -25.05
N LEU A 30 -1.66 -17.80 -23.85
CA LEU A 30 -2.63 -18.24 -22.84
C LEU A 30 -3.16 -17.10 -21.97
N GLY A 31 -2.63 -15.89 -22.17
CA GLY A 31 -3.08 -14.66 -21.52
C GLY A 31 -2.67 -14.48 -20.06
N ALA A 32 -2.93 -13.29 -19.53
CA ALA A 32 -2.52 -12.87 -18.17
C ALA A 32 -3.01 -13.81 -17.06
N ALA A 33 -4.26 -14.29 -17.14
CA ALA A 33 -4.81 -15.21 -16.13
C ALA A 33 -4.04 -16.55 -16.04
N SER A 34 -3.44 -17.03 -17.13
CA SER A 34 -2.57 -18.20 -17.13
C SER A 34 -1.23 -17.90 -16.46
N VAL A 35 -0.65 -16.75 -16.79
CA VAL A 35 0.62 -16.29 -16.18
C VAL A 35 0.46 -16.15 -14.67
N VAL A 36 -0.58 -15.47 -14.21
CA VAL A 36 -0.87 -15.25 -12.78
C VAL A 36 -0.98 -16.59 -12.02
N ARG A 37 -1.68 -17.60 -12.58
CA ARG A 37 -1.73 -18.94 -11.97
C ARG A 37 -0.38 -19.62 -11.92
N ARG A 38 0.43 -19.55 -12.99
CA ARG A 38 1.79 -20.13 -13.02
C ARG A 38 2.72 -19.46 -12.02
N VAL A 39 2.58 -18.16 -11.81
CA VAL A 39 3.33 -17.41 -10.79
C VAL A 39 2.92 -17.86 -9.39
N ARG A 40 1.61 -17.96 -9.10
CA ARG A 40 1.11 -18.51 -7.85
C ARG A 40 1.66 -19.92 -7.58
N ASP A 41 1.61 -20.81 -8.59
CA ASP A 41 2.13 -22.18 -8.48
C ASP A 41 3.64 -22.19 -8.21
N TRP A 42 4.39 -21.32 -8.87
CA TRP A 42 5.82 -21.18 -8.62
C TRP A 42 6.11 -20.73 -7.17
N ILE A 43 5.38 -19.76 -6.66
CA ILE A 43 5.54 -19.27 -5.28
C ILE A 43 5.36 -20.40 -4.26
N PHE A 44 4.32 -21.23 -4.40
CA PHE A 44 3.96 -22.21 -3.37
C PHE A 44 4.47 -23.63 -3.63
N GLU A 45 4.59 -24.05 -4.87
CA GLU A 45 4.96 -25.42 -5.24
C GLU A 45 6.38 -25.52 -5.77
N GLY A 46 6.84 -24.50 -6.52
CA GLY A 46 8.20 -24.42 -7.08
C GLY A 46 9.21 -23.99 -6.03
N GLU A 47 9.22 -22.74 -5.67
CA GLU A 47 10.20 -22.15 -4.73
C GLU A 47 9.83 -22.41 -3.25
N ARG A 48 8.55 -22.69 -2.98
CA ARG A 48 8.03 -22.97 -1.64
C ARG A 48 8.27 -21.81 -0.67
N LEU A 49 7.91 -20.61 -1.10
CA LEU A 49 8.02 -19.40 -0.28
C LEU A 49 6.98 -19.33 0.84
N GLY A 50 6.02 -20.27 0.89
CA GLY A 50 4.96 -20.27 1.87
C GLY A 50 4.12 -21.55 1.87
N LEU A 51 2.96 -21.48 2.49
CA LEU A 51 1.96 -22.56 2.57
C LEU A 51 0.70 -22.14 1.82
N VAL A 52 0.30 -22.96 0.83
CA VAL A 52 -0.94 -22.73 0.08
C VAL A 52 -2.17 -23.04 0.95
N ASP A 53 -3.18 -22.21 0.87
CA ASP A 53 -4.48 -22.42 1.51
C ASP A 53 -5.24 -23.56 0.82
N LYS A 54 -5.64 -24.56 1.57
CA LYS A 54 -6.39 -25.74 1.07
C LYS A 54 -7.87 -25.71 1.44
N HIS A 55 -8.38 -24.56 1.87
CA HIS A 55 -9.78 -24.34 2.18
C HIS A 55 -10.25 -23.05 1.49
N GLN A 56 -11.55 -22.93 1.31
CA GLN A 56 -12.17 -21.72 0.79
C GLN A 56 -12.21 -20.65 1.89
N ARG A 57 -11.73 -19.45 1.60
CA ARG A 57 -11.78 -18.32 2.52
C ARG A 57 -13.02 -17.46 2.33
N ASP A 58 -13.33 -17.14 1.07
CA ASP A 58 -14.54 -16.42 0.69
C ASP A 58 -15.06 -16.97 -0.64
N TRP A 59 -16.16 -16.44 -1.15
CA TRP A 59 -16.80 -16.90 -2.41
C TRP A 59 -15.89 -16.70 -3.64
N ASP A 60 -15.06 -15.67 -3.63
CA ASP A 60 -14.09 -15.31 -4.67
C ASP A 60 -12.67 -15.81 -4.36
N GLU A 61 -12.46 -16.41 -3.19
CA GLU A 61 -11.18 -16.98 -2.73
C GLU A 61 -11.27 -18.49 -2.51
N PRO A 62 -11.30 -19.28 -3.59
CA PRO A 62 -11.42 -20.74 -3.49
C PRO A 62 -10.14 -21.37 -2.94
N ALA A 63 -10.26 -22.62 -2.47
CA ALA A 63 -9.12 -23.42 -2.03
C ALA A 63 -8.02 -23.47 -3.10
N GLY A 64 -6.78 -23.24 -2.69
CA GLY A 64 -5.62 -23.21 -3.58
C GLY A 64 -5.39 -21.89 -4.30
N ASN A 65 -6.20 -20.86 -4.02
CA ASN A 65 -6.08 -19.54 -4.67
C ASN A 65 -4.82 -18.78 -4.29
N GLY A 66 -4.28 -19.01 -3.09
CA GLY A 66 -3.07 -18.40 -2.55
C GLY A 66 -2.70 -18.95 -1.19
N GLY A 67 -1.97 -18.19 -0.39
CA GLY A 67 -1.60 -18.59 0.96
C GLY A 67 -0.64 -17.63 1.66
N PHE A 68 -0.21 -18.00 2.85
CA PHE A 68 0.75 -17.23 3.65
C PHE A 68 2.19 -17.54 3.27
N LEU A 69 2.99 -16.50 3.15
CA LEU A 69 4.43 -16.57 2.88
C LEU A 69 5.23 -16.70 4.18
N PHE A 70 6.43 -17.29 4.10
CA PHE A 70 7.32 -17.40 5.24
C PHE A 70 7.91 -16.05 5.67
N ASN A 71 7.89 -15.04 4.81
CA ASN A 71 8.23 -13.67 5.19
C ASN A 71 7.13 -12.97 6.02
N GLY A 72 6.05 -13.70 6.34
CA GLY A 72 4.92 -13.21 7.14
C GLY A 72 3.82 -12.54 6.33
N GLY A 73 4.02 -12.29 5.06
CA GLY A 73 3.04 -11.74 4.12
C GLY A 73 2.09 -12.80 3.57
N ARG A 74 1.29 -12.40 2.57
CA ARG A 74 0.36 -13.29 1.88
C ARG A 74 0.40 -13.02 0.37
N ALA A 75 0.23 -14.07 -0.44
CA ALA A 75 0.11 -13.97 -1.89
C ALA A 75 -1.11 -14.76 -2.36
N TYR A 76 -1.96 -14.19 -3.21
CA TYR A 76 -3.17 -14.83 -3.70
C TYR A 76 -3.65 -14.18 -5.00
N ILE A 77 -4.63 -14.80 -5.64
CA ILE A 77 -5.26 -14.26 -6.84
C ILE A 77 -6.56 -13.59 -6.42
N ASP A 78 -6.66 -12.28 -6.59
CA ASP A 78 -7.89 -11.52 -6.39
C ASP A 78 -8.45 -11.06 -7.73
N MET A 79 -9.72 -11.38 -8.01
CA MET A 79 -10.43 -11.01 -9.26
C MET A 79 -9.61 -11.23 -10.56
N GLY A 80 -8.67 -12.20 -10.51
CA GLY A 80 -7.79 -12.54 -11.65
C GLY A 80 -6.44 -11.84 -11.65
N HIS A 81 -6.16 -10.97 -10.69
CA HIS A 81 -4.88 -10.27 -10.49
C HIS A 81 -4.05 -10.96 -9.42
N MET A 82 -2.73 -10.85 -9.53
CA MET A 82 -1.84 -11.25 -8.43
C MET A 82 -1.86 -10.16 -7.38
N GLU A 83 -2.20 -10.53 -6.14
CA GLU A 83 -2.17 -9.64 -4.99
C GLU A 83 -1.17 -10.14 -3.96
N LEU A 84 -0.31 -9.22 -3.49
CA LEU A 84 0.64 -9.50 -2.42
C LEU A 84 0.45 -8.52 -1.27
N CYS A 85 0.30 -9.10 -0.06
CA CYS A 85 0.23 -8.36 1.18
C CYS A 85 1.56 -8.43 1.90
N THR A 86 2.02 -7.32 2.47
CA THR A 86 3.15 -7.34 3.40
C THR A 86 2.75 -7.98 4.72
N ALA A 87 3.72 -8.43 5.50
CA ALA A 87 3.50 -8.73 6.91
C ALA A 87 3.11 -7.47 7.70
N GLU A 88 2.62 -7.66 8.94
CA GLU A 88 2.39 -6.59 9.91
C GLU A 88 3.73 -6.00 10.37
N CYS A 89 4.03 -4.76 9.96
CA CYS A 89 5.30 -4.08 10.24
C CYS A 89 5.15 -2.97 11.28
N ARG A 90 6.16 -2.81 12.13
CA ARG A 90 6.25 -1.75 13.16
C ARG A 90 7.14 -0.57 12.75
N SER A 91 7.85 -0.66 11.65
CA SER A 91 8.65 0.45 11.13
C SER A 91 8.41 0.65 9.63
N LEU A 92 8.61 1.87 9.15
CA LEU A 92 8.55 2.19 7.73
C LEU A 92 9.63 1.46 6.95
N THR A 93 10.84 1.37 7.52
CA THR A 93 11.96 0.62 6.92
C THR A 93 11.58 -0.83 6.66
N GLU A 94 11.00 -1.53 7.66
CA GLU A 94 10.52 -2.90 7.49
C GLU A 94 9.41 -3.01 6.47
N LEU A 95 8.47 -2.05 6.46
CA LEU A 95 7.33 -2.07 5.53
C LEU A 95 7.78 -1.88 4.07
N ILE A 96 8.61 -0.87 3.82
CA ILE A 96 9.07 -0.53 2.47
C ILE A 96 9.90 -1.66 1.87
N VAL A 97 10.83 -2.23 2.64
CA VAL A 97 11.66 -3.33 2.11
C VAL A 97 10.83 -4.57 1.78
N ARG A 98 9.73 -4.83 2.51
CA ARG A 98 8.83 -5.96 2.20
C ARG A 98 7.92 -5.68 1.03
N ASP A 99 7.52 -4.45 0.83
CA ASP A 99 6.81 -4.05 -0.38
C ASP A 99 7.71 -4.21 -1.62
N LEU A 100 8.99 -3.82 -1.54
CA LEU A 100 9.98 -4.09 -2.59
C LEU A 100 10.28 -5.60 -2.77
N ALA A 101 10.26 -6.37 -1.69
CA ALA A 101 10.44 -7.82 -1.75
C ALA A 101 9.27 -8.52 -2.48
N ASN A 102 8.05 -7.99 -2.38
CA ASN A 102 6.91 -8.48 -3.17
C ASN A 102 7.15 -8.31 -4.68
N ASP A 103 7.67 -7.15 -5.11
CA ASP A 103 8.05 -6.92 -6.51
C ASP A 103 9.15 -7.89 -6.96
N ALA A 104 10.15 -8.10 -6.10
CA ALA A 104 11.26 -9.02 -6.39
C ALA A 104 10.79 -10.48 -6.52
N ILE A 105 9.84 -10.93 -5.69
CA ILE A 105 9.21 -12.28 -5.81
C ILE A 105 8.56 -12.44 -7.18
N LEU A 106 7.82 -11.43 -7.66
CA LEU A 106 7.19 -11.48 -8.98
C LEU A 106 8.22 -11.50 -10.11
N CYS A 107 9.29 -10.71 -10.02
CA CYS A 107 10.38 -10.71 -10.99
C CYS A 107 11.11 -12.06 -11.05
N ASP A 108 11.39 -12.67 -9.90
CA ASP A 108 12.01 -13.99 -9.81
C ASP A 108 11.12 -15.07 -10.44
N ALA A 109 9.80 -15.01 -10.19
CA ALA A 109 8.83 -15.91 -10.80
C ALA A 109 8.84 -15.80 -12.33
N ILE A 110 8.78 -14.59 -12.88
CA ILE A 110 8.82 -14.34 -14.32
C ILE A 110 10.13 -14.81 -14.93
N GLN A 111 11.26 -14.60 -14.27
CA GLN A 111 12.57 -15.08 -14.72
C GLN A 111 12.63 -16.61 -14.71
N HIS A 112 12.18 -17.26 -13.63
CA HIS A 112 12.18 -18.72 -13.50
C HIS A 112 11.29 -19.40 -14.54
N LEU A 113 10.13 -18.80 -14.82
CA LEU A 113 9.19 -19.30 -15.82
C LEU A 113 9.66 -19.06 -17.28
N GLY A 114 10.81 -18.40 -17.48
CA GLY A 114 11.36 -18.11 -18.81
C GLY A 114 10.55 -17.07 -19.59
N LEU A 115 9.80 -16.21 -18.91
CA LEU A 115 8.91 -15.23 -19.51
C LEU A 115 9.49 -13.80 -19.56
N ARG A 116 10.73 -13.61 -19.09
CA ARG A 116 11.39 -12.29 -19.09
C ARG A 116 11.48 -11.73 -20.51
N GLY A 117 11.10 -10.46 -20.67
CA GLY A 117 11.04 -9.78 -21.98
C GLY A 117 9.67 -9.88 -22.68
N HIS A 118 8.84 -10.87 -22.31
CA HIS A 118 7.50 -11.09 -22.87
C HIS A 118 6.39 -10.83 -21.87
N THR A 119 6.72 -10.83 -20.58
CA THR A 119 5.77 -10.67 -19.49
C THR A 119 6.40 -9.84 -18.39
N GLY A 120 5.57 -9.06 -17.71
CA GLY A 120 5.97 -8.31 -16.52
C GLY A 120 4.75 -7.94 -15.68
N PHE A 121 5.01 -7.66 -14.43
CA PHE A 121 4.01 -7.08 -13.53
C PHE A 121 4.20 -5.58 -13.38
N ILE A 122 3.11 -4.87 -13.19
CA ILE A 122 3.08 -3.41 -13.02
C ILE A 122 2.27 -3.05 -11.79
N ARG A 123 2.68 -1.99 -11.11
CA ARG A 123 2.07 -1.47 -9.88
C ARG A 123 1.08 -0.34 -10.12
N ASN A 124 0.74 -0.02 -11.36
CA ASN A 124 -0.23 1.02 -11.65
C ASN A 124 -1.63 0.62 -11.18
N ASN A 125 -2.48 1.62 -10.94
CA ASN A 125 -3.83 1.40 -10.43
C ASN A 125 -4.91 1.45 -11.51
N ILE A 126 -4.53 1.53 -12.77
CA ILE A 126 -5.50 1.65 -13.87
C ILE A 126 -4.99 0.98 -15.14
N ASP A 127 -5.89 0.26 -15.80
CA ASP A 127 -5.71 -0.15 -17.18
C ASP A 127 -6.31 0.90 -18.11
N HIS A 128 -5.48 1.51 -18.93
CA HIS A 128 -5.89 2.53 -19.90
C HIS A 128 -6.82 2.01 -21.01
N TYR A 129 -6.87 0.70 -21.21
CA TYR A 129 -7.61 0.09 -22.32
C TYR A 129 -8.96 -0.47 -21.89
N SER A 130 -9.02 -1.19 -20.79
CA SER A 130 -10.26 -1.79 -20.29
C SER A 130 -11.01 -0.91 -19.29
N GLY A 131 -10.29 0.06 -18.66
CA GLY A 131 -10.82 0.83 -17.54
C GLY A 131 -10.89 0.05 -16.25
N ALA A 132 -10.28 -1.15 -16.17
CA ALA A 132 -10.10 -1.88 -14.93
C ALA A 132 -9.19 -1.10 -13.97
N THR A 133 -9.42 -1.26 -12.67
CA THR A 133 -8.61 -0.62 -11.64
C THR A 133 -8.04 -1.67 -10.71
N PHE A 134 -6.80 -1.43 -10.30
CA PHE A 134 -6.05 -2.26 -9.38
C PHE A 134 -5.95 -1.56 -8.02
N GLY A 135 -6.12 -2.30 -6.93
CA GLY A 135 -6.09 -1.77 -5.58
C GLY A 135 -4.68 -1.52 -5.05
N CYS A 136 -4.60 -0.55 -4.15
CA CYS A 136 -3.52 -0.42 -3.19
C CYS A 136 -4.16 -0.09 -1.85
N HIS A 137 -4.15 -1.05 -0.94
CA HIS A 137 -4.82 -0.90 0.33
C HIS A 137 -3.79 -0.71 1.45
N GLU A 138 -4.11 0.22 2.34
CA GLU A 138 -3.31 0.51 3.53
C GLU A 138 -4.10 0.06 4.76
N ASN A 139 -3.50 -0.78 5.59
CA ASN A 139 -4.10 -1.31 6.81
C ASN A 139 -3.36 -0.77 8.02
N TYR A 140 -4.07 -0.06 8.88
CA TYR A 140 -3.52 0.51 10.12
C TYR A 140 -4.24 -0.07 11.32
N LEU A 141 -3.49 -0.61 12.27
CA LEU A 141 -4.03 -1.03 13.55
C LEU A 141 -4.29 0.19 14.44
N LEU A 142 -5.50 0.32 14.93
CA LEU A 142 -5.90 1.34 15.91
C LEU A 142 -6.30 0.69 17.24
N ARG A 143 -6.12 1.43 18.33
CA ARG A 143 -6.73 1.05 19.61
C ARG A 143 -8.24 1.10 19.51
N ARG A 144 -8.94 0.17 20.13
CA ARG A 144 -10.41 0.18 20.20
C ARG A 144 -10.95 1.45 20.87
N SER A 145 -10.18 2.05 21.77
CA SER A 145 -10.51 3.29 22.46
C SER A 145 -10.27 4.56 21.66
N ALA A 146 -9.76 4.48 20.42
CA ALA A 146 -9.54 5.64 19.58
C ALA A 146 -10.84 6.47 19.43
N PRO A 147 -10.81 7.81 19.66
CA PRO A 147 -11.99 8.64 19.67
C PRO A 147 -12.50 8.95 18.25
N LEU A 148 -13.27 8.03 17.68
CA LEU A 148 -13.87 8.16 16.34
C LEU A 148 -15.23 8.90 16.40
N HIS A 149 -15.26 10.06 17.05
CA HIS A 149 -16.41 10.96 16.96
C HIS A 149 -16.40 11.74 15.64
N GLU A 150 -17.52 12.30 15.26
CA GLU A 150 -17.75 12.95 13.96
C GLU A 150 -16.64 13.94 13.57
N ALA A 151 -16.25 14.84 14.46
CA ALA A 151 -15.22 15.85 14.15
C ALA A 151 -13.84 15.23 13.88
N ASN A 152 -13.48 14.10 14.50
CA ASN A 152 -12.25 13.38 14.21
C ASN A 152 -12.34 12.60 12.89
N VAL A 153 -13.49 12.01 12.59
CA VAL A 153 -13.72 11.34 11.32
C VAL A 153 -13.66 12.32 10.15
N LEU A 154 -14.33 13.48 10.25
CA LEU A 154 -14.27 14.53 9.23
C LEU A 154 -12.85 15.06 9.02
N SER A 155 -12.11 15.26 10.12
CA SER A 155 -10.71 15.68 10.03
C SER A 155 -9.82 14.59 9.41
N LEU A 156 -10.01 13.32 9.76
CA LEU A 156 -9.27 12.23 9.13
C LEU A 156 -9.57 12.15 7.62
N LEU A 157 -10.83 12.26 7.20
CA LEU A 157 -11.21 12.30 5.79
C LEU A 157 -10.57 13.48 5.06
N ALA A 158 -10.55 14.67 5.68
CA ALA A 158 -9.87 15.83 5.10
C ALA A 158 -8.38 15.57 4.88
N PHE A 159 -7.67 15.01 5.89
CA PHE A 159 -6.27 14.64 5.74
C PHE A 159 -6.06 13.64 4.60
N LEU A 160 -6.83 12.55 4.57
CA LEU A 160 -6.70 11.49 3.57
C LEU A 160 -6.96 12.01 2.14
N THR A 161 -7.90 12.94 2.00
CA THR A 161 -8.18 13.63 0.74
C THR A 161 -7.00 14.51 0.30
N LEU A 162 -6.52 15.36 1.20
CA LEU A 162 -5.50 16.36 0.88
C LEU A 162 -4.11 15.77 0.66
N ARG A 163 -3.78 14.64 1.31
CA ARG A 163 -2.47 13.99 1.16
C ARG A 163 -2.17 13.55 -0.28
N VAL A 164 -3.18 13.47 -1.17
CA VAL A 164 -3.00 13.15 -2.59
C VAL A 164 -1.95 14.03 -3.24
N LEU A 165 -1.80 15.27 -2.79
CA LEU A 165 -0.85 16.26 -3.32
C LEU A 165 0.61 15.79 -3.27
N TYR A 166 0.98 14.89 -2.35
CA TYR A 166 2.34 14.32 -2.27
C TYR A 166 2.37 12.78 -2.31
N THR A 167 1.21 12.13 -2.46
CA THR A 167 1.13 10.66 -2.48
C THR A 167 0.56 10.08 -3.76
N GLY A 168 0.12 10.91 -4.69
CA GLY A 168 -0.41 10.43 -5.97
C GLY A 168 0.67 9.81 -6.85
N ALA A 169 0.28 8.83 -7.67
CA ALA A 169 1.20 8.11 -8.56
C ALA A 169 1.28 8.71 -9.99
N GLY A 170 0.45 9.69 -10.28
CA GLY A 170 0.36 10.31 -11.60
C GLY A 170 -0.36 9.45 -12.63
N ARG A 171 -1.11 10.07 -13.51
CA ARG A 171 -1.86 9.42 -14.56
C ARG A 171 -1.96 10.27 -15.82
N LEU A 172 -1.76 9.66 -16.98
CA LEU A 172 -2.12 10.25 -18.27
C LEU A 172 -3.62 10.23 -18.50
N GLY A 173 -4.16 11.37 -18.91
CA GLY A 173 -5.56 11.51 -19.25
C GLY A 173 -6.50 11.45 -18.04
N SER A 174 -7.78 11.31 -18.34
CA SER A 174 -8.86 11.16 -17.36
C SER A 174 -9.83 10.09 -17.80
N SER A 175 -10.50 9.41 -16.86
CA SER A 175 -11.62 8.56 -17.19
C SER A 175 -12.86 9.39 -17.52
N PRO A 176 -13.72 8.92 -18.44
CA PRO A 176 -15.09 9.37 -18.45
C PRO A 176 -15.65 9.13 -17.06
N GLN A 177 -16.25 10.13 -16.44
CA GLN A 177 -16.79 9.97 -15.11
C GLN A 177 -17.97 9.00 -15.18
N MET A 178 -17.80 7.84 -14.57
CA MET A 178 -18.90 6.98 -14.18
C MET A 178 -19.34 7.39 -12.78
N ASP A 179 -20.04 8.53 -12.68
CA ASP A 179 -20.71 8.86 -11.43
C ASP A 179 -21.99 8.05 -11.38
N LEU A 180 -22.02 6.99 -10.58
CA LEU A 180 -23.20 6.14 -10.38
C LEU A 180 -24.22 6.78 -9.42
N ARG A 181 -23.96 7.99 -8.91
CA ARG A 181 -24.92 8.72 -8.06
C ARG A 181 -25.98 9.39 -8.94
N PRO A 182 -27.27 9.02 -8.81
CA PRO A 182 -28.34 9.65 -9.58
C PRO A 182 -28.34 11.17 -9.36
N GLY A 183 -28.23 11.94 -10.45
CA GLY A 183 -28.27 13.40 -10.43
C GLY A 183 -26.93 14.11 -10.26
N MET A 184 -25.82 13.42 -10.21
CA MET A 184 -24.48 14.00 -10.20
C MET A 184 -23.72 13.62 -11.48
N GLU A 185 -24.16 14.07 -12.63
CA GLU A 185 -23.33 14.09 -13.83
C GLU A 185 -22.35 15.27 -13.73
N ILE A 186 -21.19 15.05 -13.12
CA ILE A 186 -20.07 15.98 -13.24
C ILE A 186 -19.43 15.70 -14.61
N GLN A 187 -19.82 16.42 -15.62
CA GLN A 187 -19.08 16.51 -16.88
C GLN A 187 -17.81 17.34 -16.66
N ALA A 188 -16.85 16.78 -15.95
CA ALA A 188 -15.54 17.43 -15.88
C ALA A 188 -14.85 17.25 -17.23
N ALA A 189 -14.32 18.36 -17.76
CA ALA A 189 -13.56 18.32 -19.00
C ALA A 189 -12.39 17.32 -18.88
N PRO A 190 -12.05 16.60 -19.94
CA PRO A 190 -10.86 15.77 -19.97
C PRO A 190 -9.63 16.58 -19.62
N VAL A 191 -8.71 16.00 -18.83
CA VAL A 191 -7.43 16.62 -18.50
C VAL A 191 -6.29 15.75 -19.03
N PRO A 192 -5.18 16.35 -19.47
CA PRO A 192 -4.07 15.60 -20.07
C PRO A 192 -3.27 14.78 -19.03
N PHE A 193 -3.24 15.24 -17.78
CA PHE A 193 -2.53 14.59 -16.68
C PHE A 193 -3.25 14.82 -15.36
N GLN A 194 -3.19 13.84 -14.46
CA GLN A 194 -3.75 13.89 -13.12
C GLN A 194 -2.72 13.49 -12.07
N ILE A 195 -2.90 13.97 -10.82
CA ILE A 195 -2.07 13.62 -9.67
C ILE A 195 -2.29 12.16 -9.26
N SER A 196 -3.54 11.71 -9.18
CA SER A 196 -3.90 10.36 -8.72
C SER A 196 -4.47 9.50 -9.85
N GLN A 197 -4.15 8.22 -9.83
CA GLN A 197 -4.73 7.23 -10.72
C GLN A 197 -6.15 6.82 -10.29
N ARG A 198 -6.43 6.84 -8.99
CA ARG A 198 -7.68 6.31 -8.41
C ARG A 198 -8.73 7.37 -8.14
N ALA A 199 -8.39 8.65 -8.07
CA ALA A 199 -9.31 9.72 -7.65
C ALA A 199 -10.65 9.73 -8.43
N ASP A 200 -10.62 9.51 -9.75
CA ASP A 200 -11.82 9.46 -10.58
C ASP A 200 -12.77 8.29 -10.25
N PHE A 201 -12.27 7.24 -9.59
CA PHE A 201 -13.00 6.01 -9.27
C PHE A 201 -13.51 5.97 -7.84
N ILE A 202 -13.12 6.91 -6.99
CA ILE A 202 -13.62 7.02 -5.62
C ILE A 202 -14.99 7.67 -5.63
N GLN A 203 -15.97 7.05 -4.98
CA GLN A 203 -17.39 7.43 -5.04
C GLN A 203 -17.95 7.83 -3.68
N ASN A 204 -17.38 7.33 -2.57
CA ASN A 204 -17.88 7.54 -1.22
C ASN A 204 -16.75 7.93 -0.26
N ASP A 205 -17.10 8.63 0.81
CA ASP A 205 -16.18 8.89 1.91
C ASP A 205 -15.94 7.63 2.73
N LEU A 206 -17.02 7.00 3.16
CA LEU A 206 -17.09 5.83 4.01
C LEU A 206 -18.02 4.80 3.40
N PHE A 207 -17.57 3.56 3.22
CA PHE A 207 -18.43 2.48 2.73
C PHE A 207 -17.86 1.11 3.11
N GLU A 208 -18.74 0.14 3.37
CA GLU A 208 -18.34 -1.21 3.77
C GLU A 208 -18.19 -2.17 2.57
N TRP A 209 -19.10 -2.07 1.58
CA TRP A 209 -19.15 -2.97 0.43
C TRP A 209 -18.43 -2.38 -0.77
N VAL A 210 -17.15 -2.72 -0.92
CA VAL A 210 -16.23 -2.02 -1.84
C VAL A 210 -16.23 -2.50 -3.28
N GLN A 211 -16.86 -3.63 -3.59
CA GLN A 211 -16.86 -4.18 -4.95
C GLN A 211 -17.46 -3.25 -6.01
N PHE A 212 -18.47 -2.47 -5.62
CA PHE A 212 -19.19 -1.58 -6.54
C PHE A 212 -19.06 -0.09 -6.20
N ASN A 213 -18.72 0.25 -4.96
CA ASN A 213 -18.66 1.61 -4.45
C ASN A 213 -17.35 1.85 -3.71
N ARG A 214 -16.29 2.24 -4.43
CA ARG A 214 -14.99 2.52 -3.82
C ARG A 214 -15.06 3.74 -2.90
N ALA A 215 -14.62 3.58 -1.67
CA ALA A 215 -14.59 4.63 -0.65
C ALA A 215 -13.18 5.13 -0.35
N ILE A 216 -13.07 6.25 0.35
CA ILE A 216 -11.80 6.69 0.95
C ILE A 216 -11.44 5.72 2.09
N ILE A 217 -12.40 5.42 2.96
CA ILE A 217 -12.24 4.47 4.07
C ILE A 217 -13.25 3.33 3.90
N ASN A 218 -12.75 2.10 3.89
CA ASN A 218 -13.58 0.93 4.06
C ASN A 218 -13.91 0.76 5.54
N THR A 219 -15.19 0.74 5.88
CA THR A 219 -15.65 0.71 7.28
C THR A 219 -15.76 -0.70 7.86
N ARG A 220 -15.38 -1.74 7.12
CA ARG A 220 -15.31 -3.12 7.61
C ARG A 220 -14.26 -3.23 8.71
N ASP A 221 -14.71 -3.35 9.96
CA ASP A 221 -13.86 -3.40 11.15
C ASP A 221 -13.46 -4.84 11.48
N GLU A 222 -12.48 -5.36 10.77
CA GLU A 222 -11.90 -6.69 10.98
C GLU A 222 -10.43 -6.55 11.36
N PRO A 223 -10.10 -6.43 12.67
CA PRO A 223 -8.73 -6.20 13.10
C PRO A 223 -7.83 -7.42 12.90
N LEU A 224 -8.40 -8.61 12.66
CA LEU A 224 -7.66 -9.87 12.57
C LEU A 224 -6.71 -10.02 13.77
N ALA A 225 -7.25 -9.67 14.96
CA ALA A 225 -6.58 -9.56 16.25
C ALA A 225 -7.64 -9.54 17.36
N ASP A 226 -7.27 -9.35 18.65
CA ASP A 226 -8.25 -9.16 19.73
C ASP A 226 -9.12 -7.92 19.48
N SER A 227 -10.34 -8.13 18.99
CA SER A 227 -11.30 -7.07 18.64
C SER A 227 -11.76 -6.23 19.84
N ARG A 228 -11.53 -6.67 21.08
CA ARG A 228 -11.80 -5.87 22.29
C ARG A 228 -10.74 -4.79 22.52
N ARG A 229 -9.52 -5.01 21.99
CA ARG A 229 -8.36 -4.11 22.13
C ARG A 229 -8.12 -3.27 20.89
N PHE A 230 -8.40 -3.82 19.71
CA PHE A 230 -7.99 -3.25 18.42
C PHE A 230 -9.15 -3.12 17.45
N ARG A 231 -8.96 -2.27 16.45
CA ARG A 231 -9.72 -2.16 15.22
C ARG A 231 -8.78 -1.95 14.03
N ARG A 232 -9.22 -2.27 12.85
CA ARG A 232 -8.51 -2.00 11.60
C ARG A 232 -9.07 -0.73 10.95
N LEU A 233 -8.20 0.22 10.62
CA LEU A 233 -8.51 1.24 9.63
C LEU A 233 -8.04 0.73 8.27
N HIS A 234 -8.96 0.56 7.34
CA HIS A 234 -8.71 0.04 6.02
C HIS A 234 -8.92 1.15 4.98
N LEU A 235 -7.85 1.65 4.38
CA LEU A 235 -7.85 2.70 3.36
C LEU A 235 -7.70 2.07 1.98
N ILE A 236 -8.62 2.42 1.05
CA ILE A 236 -8.68 1.78 -0.28
C ILE A 236 -8.62 2.79 -1.43
N HIS A 237 -8.45 4.08 -1.12
CA HIS A 237 -8.47 5.16 -2.12
C HIS A 237 -7.09 5.52 -2.66
N GLY A 238 -6.02 5.11 -1.97
CA GLY A 238 -4.66 5.51 -2.28
C GLY A 238 -4.13 4.88 -3.57
N ASP A 239 -3.18 5.57 -4.21
CA ASP A 239 -2.42 5.03 -5.32
C ASP A 239 -1.28 4.14 -4.83
N THR A 240 -0.86 3.18 -5.66
CA THR A 240 0.34 2.39 -5.42
C THR A 240 1.58 3.24 -5.70
N SER A 241 2.47 3.35 -4.73
CA SER A 241 3.71 4.11 -4.89
C SER A 241 4.81 3.24 -5.49
N VAL A 242 5.61 3.80 -6.40
CA VAL A 242 6.81 3.17 -6.97
C VAL A 242 8.06 3.62 -6.24
N LEU A 243 8.15 4.93 -5.97
CA LEU A 243 9.31 5.49 -5.28
C LEU A 243 9.22 5.26 -3.77
N PRO A 244 10.27 4.73 -3.12
CA PRO A 244 10.28 4.46 -1.68
C PRO A 244 9.94 5.69 -0.83
N TRP A 245 10.35 6.88 -1.26
CA TRP A 245 10.03 8.13 -0.56
C TRP A 245 8.52 8.41 -0.53
N THR A 246 7.81 8.23 -1.67
CA THR A 246 6.36 8.43 -1.72
C THR A 246 5.67 7.44 -0.79
N SER A 247 6.07 6.16 -0.83
CA SER A 247 5.54 5.12 0.04
C SER A 247 5.77 5.46 1.52
N ALA A 248 6.99 5.82 1.89
CA ALA A 248 7.35 6.17 3.27
C ALA A 248 6.57 7.38 3.78
N LEU A 249 6.46 8.43 2.97
CA LEU A 249 5.75 9.65 3.39
C LEU A 249 4.23 9.42 3.47
N LYS A 250 3.66 8.67 2.51
CA LYS A 250 2.24 8.28 2.54
C LYS A 250 1.89 7.57 3.84
N ILE A 251 2.65 6.53 4.18
CA ILE A 251 2.38 5.71 5.36
C ILE A 251 2.77 6.44 6.65
N GLY A 252 3.93 7.07 6.68
CA GLY A 252 4.47 7.72 7.88
C GLY A 252 3.63 8.92 8.31
N SER A 253 3.25 9.80 7.38
CA SER A 253 2.38 10.94 7.70
C SER A 253 0.99 10.48 8.18
N THR A 254 0.45 9.42 7.57
CA THR A 254 -0.82 8.83 8.00
C THR A 254 -0.72 8.23 9.39
N ALA A 255 0.35 7.49 9.70
CA ALA A 255 0.58 6.93 11.03
C ALA A 255 0.65 8.03 12.11
N LEU A 256 1.33 9.15 11.84
CA LEU A 256 1.38 10.30 12.77
C LEU A 256 0.01 10.97 12.95
N VAL A 257 -0.78 11.11 11.88
CA VAL A 257 -2.15 11.65 11.99
C VAL A 257 -3.05 10.71 12.78
N LEU A 258 -2.87 9.40 12.64
CA LEU A 258 -3.61 8.42 13.46
C LEU A 258 -3.13 8.42 14.93
N ASP A 259 -1.86 8.73 15.19
CA ASP A 259 -1.38 8.95 16.57
C ASP A 259 -2.03 10.20 17.19
N LEU A 260 -2.19 11.30 16.40
CA LEU A 260 -2.95 12.47 16.84
C LEU A 260 -4.42 12.14 17.10
N LEU A 261 -5.04 11.31 16.26
CA LEU A 261 -6.41 10.85 16.46
C LEU A 261 -6.55 10.09 17.78
N GLU A 262 -5.65 9.16 18.09
CA GLU A 262 -5.70 8.33 19.30
C GLU A 262 -5.54 9.14 20.60
N ILE A 263 -4.90 10.31 20.53
CA ILE A 263 -4.77 11.24 21.68
C ILE A 263 -5.76 12.41 21.63
N ASP A 264 -6.74 12.37 20.70
CA ASP A 264 -7.77 13.40 20.49
C ASP A 264 -7.22 14.82 20.21
N LYS A 265 -6.14 14.87 19.39
CA LYS A 265 -5.46 16.14 19.03
C LYS A 265 -5.46 16.42 17.53
N LEU A 266 -6.37 15.84 16.76
CA LEU A 266 -6.52 16.21 15.37
C LEU A 266 -6.91 17.68 15.22
N PRO A 267 -6.32 18.44 14.27
CA PRO A 267 -6.81 19.79 13.97
C PRO A 267 -8.25 19.73 13.46
N ARG A 268 -9.09 20.69 13.83
CA ARG A 268 -10.49 20.75 13.37
C ARG A 268 -10.51 21.23 11.92
N ILE A 269 -10.61 20.28 11.00
CA ILE A 269 -10.66 20.50 9.54
C ILE A 269 -11.75 19.60 8.99
N ALA A 270 -12.72 20.20 8.29
CA ALA A 270 -13.77 19.49 7.58
C ALA A 270 -13.95 20.10 6.20
N LEU A 271 -13.89 19.26 5.16
CA LEU A 271 -14.14 19.65 3.77
C LEU A 271 -15.65 19.64 3.50
N ALA A 272 -16.11 20.49 2.59
CA ALA A 272 -17.51 20.49 2.15
C ALA A 272 -17.90 19.14 1.51
N ASP A 273 -17.00 18.54 0.74
CA ASP A 273 -17.15 17.21 0.12
C ASP A 273 -15.76 16.64 -0.16
N ALA A 274 -15.41 15.55 0.52
CA ALA A 274 -14.08 14.94 0.42
C ALA A 274 -13.84 14.29 -0.94
N VAL A 275 -14.82 13.60 -1.49
CA VAL A 275 -14.70 12.91 -2.80
C VAL A 275 -14.58 13.92 -3.95
N THR A 276 -15.42 14.94 -3.96
CA THR A 276 -15.35 16.01 -4.95
C THR A 276 -14.02 16.75 -4.87
N THR A 277 -13.55 17.05 -3.66
CA THR A 277 -12.25 17.70 -3.42
C THR A 277 -11.10 16.83 -3.92
N LEU A 278 -11.10 15.51 -3.63
CA LEU A 278 -10.08 14.57 -4.09
C LEU A 278 -9.95 14.61 -5.63
N ARG A 279 -11.08 14.56 -6.34
CA ARG A 279 -11.12 14.60 -7.81
C ARG A 279 -10.64 15.94 -8.35
N GLN A 280 -11.05 17.06 -7.74
CA GLN A 280 -10.63 18.41 -8.14
C GLN A 280 -9.11 18.59 -7.97
N LEU A 281 -8.55 18.19 -6.83
CA LEU A 281 -7.12 18.26 -6.58
C LEU A 281 -6.35 17.39 -7.58
N SER A 282 -6.79 16.16 -7.80
CA SER A 282 -6.15 15.23 -8.74
C SER A 282 -6.09 15.80 -10.16
N ARG A 283 -7.15 16.45 -10.62
CA ARG A 283 -7.26 17.03 -11.97
C ARG A 283 -6.55 18.36 -12.16
N ASN A 284 -5.95 18.91 -11.08
CA ASN A 284 -5.22 20.19 -11.12
C ASN A 284 -3.74 20.02 -10.69
N PRO A 285 -2.87 19.37 -11.49
CA PRO A 285 -1.48 19.13 -11.13
C PRO A 285 -0.61 20.40 -11.10
N SER A 286 -1.13 21.53 -11.52
CA SER A 286 -0.38 22.81 -11.56
C SER A 286 -0.77 23.77 -10.43
N GLY A 287 -1.81 23.44 -9.61
CA GLY A 287 -2.35 24.37 -8.62
C GLY A 287 -2.96 25.65 -9.25
N PRO A 288 -3.35 26.65 -8.48
CA PRO A 288 -3.39 26.60 -7.02
C PRO A 288 -4.40 25.56 -6.50
N TRP A 289 -4.13 24.97 -5.33
CA TRP A 289 -4.97 23.91 -4.74
C TRP A 289 -5.95 24.52 -3.72
N ARG A 290 -7.02 25.13 -4.24
CA ARG A 290 -8.09 25.69 -3.43
C ARG A 290 -9.12 24.64 -3.07
N VAL A 291 -9.60 24.64 -1.83
CA VAL A 291 -10.57 23.67 -1.33
C VAL A 291 -11.68 24.36 -0.54
N ALA A 292 -12.92 23.89 -0.74
CA ALA A 292 -14.08 24.35 -0.01
C ALA A 292 -14.19 23.64 1.34
N MET A 293 -14.31 24.42 2.42
CA MET A 293 -14.56 23.90 3.77
C MET A 293 -16.06 23.75 4.00
N ASP A 294 -16.44 22.93 4.97
CA ASP A 294 -17.84 22.76 5.44
C ASP A 294 -18.48 24.08 5.90
N SER A 295 -17.66 25.01 6.39
CA SER A 295 -18.09 26.36 6.76
C SER A 295 -18.45 27.27 5.57
N GLY A 296 -18.28 26.81 4.32
CA GLY A 296 -18.46 27.59 3.11
C GLY A 296 -17.28 28.51 2.76
N VAL A 297 -16.21 28.50 3.54
CA VAL A 297 -14.98 29.27 3.25
C VAL A 297 -14.08 28.47 2.32
N GLU A 298 -13.49 29.13 1.32
CA GLU A 298 -12.45 28.55 0.47
C GLU A 298 -11.06 28.83 1.05
N THR A 299 -10.19 27.83 1.10
CA THR A 299 -8.84 27.92 1.66
C THR A 299 -7.81 27.22 0.76
N ASP A 300 -6.53 27.40 1.06
CA ASP A 300 -5.47 26.65 0.41
C ASP A 300 -5.31 25.27 1.05
N ALA A 301 -5.20 24.21 0.22
CA ALA A 301 -5.03 22.84 0.69
C ALA A 301 -3.71 22.63 1.44
N LEU A 302 -2.63 23.30 1.01
CA LEU A 302 -1.31 23.21 1.66
C LEU A 302 -1.34 23.84 3.05
N ASP A 303 -2.06 24.94 3.23
CA ASP A 303 -2.25 25.56 4.57
C ASP A 303 -2.96 24.59 5.52
N GLN A 304 -3.97 23.86 5.03
CA GLN A 304 -4.64 22.87 5.85
C GLN A 304 -3.72 21.67 6.17
N MET A 305 -2.93 21.22 5.21
CA MET A 305 -1.95 20.14 5.44
C MET A 305 -0.84 20.56 6.42
N ALA A 306 -0.39 21.79 6.35
CA ALA A 306 0.59 22.34 7.30
C ALA A 306 0.08 22.29 8.75
N ARG A 307 -1.21 22.46 8.99
CA ARG A 307 -1.81 22.34 10.34
C ARG A 307 -1.67 20.92 10.91
N TYR A 308 -1.82 19.85 10.09
CA TYR A 308 -1.58 18.48 10.53
C TYR A 308 -0.10 18.25 10.83
N GLN A 309 0.79 18.69 9.93
CA GLN A 309 2.23 18.54 10.10
C GLN A 309 2.74 19.30 11.34
N ASP A 310 2.30 20.52 11.55
CA ASP A 310 2.64 21.34 12.73
C ASP A 310 2.15 20.68 14.03
N MET A 311 0.93 20.14 14.04
CA MET A 311 0.40 19.46 15.21
C MET A 311 1.19 18.17 15.49
N ALA A 312 1.46 17.36 14.46
CA ALA A 312 2.27 16.14 14.60
C ALA A 312 3.69 16.48 15.11
N ARG A 313 4.30 17.54 14.60
CA ARG A 313 5.61 18.00 15.04
C ARG A 313 5.60 18.46 16.50
N ARG A 314 4.57 19.18 16.95
CA ARG A 314 4.42 19.62 18.35
C ARG A 314 4.30 18.47 19.32
N GLU A 315 3.58 17.42 18.94
CA GLU A 315 3.29 16.29 19.82
C GLU A 315 4.37 15.21 19.79
N PHE A 316 5.07 15.03 18.65
CA PHE A 316 5.89 13.85 18.43
C PHE A 316 7.35 14.10 18.03
N ALA A 317 7.79 15.36 17.80
CA ALA A 317 9.20 15.63 17.51
C ALA A 317 10.11 15.14 18.64
N GLY A 318 11.20 14.44 18.29
CA GLY A 318 12.14 13.83 19.23
C GLY A 318 11.66 12.50 19.83
N ARG A 319 10.54 11.94 19.39
CA ARG A 319 10.03 10.64 19.86
C ARG A 319 10.98 9.49 19.47
N ASP A 320 11.38 9.46 18.23
CA ASP A 320 12.32 8.52 17.63
C ASP A 320 12.80 9.07 16.27
N SER A 321 13.89 8.48 15.73
CA SER A 321 14.51 8.96 14.49
C SER A 321 13.64 8.76 13.25
N GLU A 322 12.79 7.75 13.20
CA GLU A 322 11.85 7.54 12.08
C GLU A 322 10.76 8.62 12.08
N THR A 323 10.20 8.92 13.25
CA THR A 323 9.26 10.03 13.44
C THR A 323 9.86 11.35 12.98
N ASP A 324 11.07 11.67 13.42
CA ASP A 324 11.74 12.93 13.07
C ASP A 324 12.03 13.01 11.57
N LEU A 325 12.41 11.89 10.94
CA LEU A 325 12.63 11.82 9.49
C LEU A 325 11.31 12.04 8.73
N VAL A 326 10.22 11.39 9.13
CA VAL A 326 8.91 11.61 8.51
C VAL A 326 8.46 13.06 8.64
N LEU A 327 8.59 13.66 9.83
CA LEU A 327 8.23 15.05 10.05
C LEU A 327 9.06 16.01 9.18
N ALA A 328 10.36 15.74 9.01
CA ALA A 328 11.25 16.54 8.17
C ALA A 328 10.89 16.43 6.68
N GLU A 329 10.69 15.19 6.19
CA GLU A 329 10.37 14.96 4.79
C GLU A 329 8.94 15.40 4.44
N TRP A 330 7.99 15.32 5.39
CA TRP A 330 6.65 15.88 5.20
C TRP A 330 6.68 17.41 5.09
N LYS A 331 7.46 18.08 5.96
CA LYS A 331 7.69 19.52 5.85
C LYS A 331 8.31 19.89 4.50
N ARG A 332 9.36 19.14 4.06
CA ARG A 332 9.99 19.30 2.75
C ARG A 332 8.98 19.20 1.61
N ALA A 333 8.08 18.19 1.66
CA ALA A 333 7.04 18.03 0.65
C ALA A 333 6.14 19.26 0.54
N LEU A 334 5.64 19.76 1.68
CA LEU A 334 4.75 20.92 1.71
C LEU A 334 5.46 22.21 1.22
N ASP A 335 6.71 22.42 1.63
CA ASP A 335 7.50 23.58 1.21
C ASP A 335 7.79 23.57 -0.30
N ALA A 336 8.15 22.40 -0.83
CA ALA A 336 8.40 22.24 -2.27
C ALA A 336 7.11 22.45 -3.08
N LEU A 337 5.99 21.86 -2.66
CA LEU A 337 4.70 22.08 -3.32
C LEU A 337 4.26 23.54 -3.31
N ALA A 338 4.58 24.28 -2.26
CA ALA A 338 4.24 25.70 -2.15
C ALA A 338 5.13 26.62 -3.00
N THR A 339 6.35 26.20 -3.34
CA THR A 339 7.35 27.05 -4.01
C THR A 339 7.74 26.54 -5.39
N ASP A 340 8.24 25.32 -5.46
CA ASP A 340 8.74 24.69 -6.68
C ASP A 340 8.59 23.16 -6.56
N PRO A 341 7.51 22.56 -7.09
CA PRO A 341 7.27 21.13 -7.01
C PRO A 341 8.37 20.26 -7.66
N GLU A 342 9.14 20.77 -8.62
CA GLU A 342 10.19 19.99 -9.29
C GLU A 342 11.34 19.60 -8.33
N GLN A 343 11.46 20.24 -7.17
CA GLN A 343 12.36 19.79 -6.10
C GLN A 343 12.04 18.40 -5.56
N LEU A 344 10.87 17.88 -5.88
CA LEU A 344 10.43 16.51 -5.51
C LEU A 344 10.60 15.51 -6.66
N VAL A 345 11.24 15.86 -7.77
CA VAL A 345 11.61 14.89 -8.81
C VAL A 345 12.55 13.83 -8.22
N GLY A 346 12.25 12.57 -8.50
CA GLY A 346 12.92 11.40 -7.91
C GLY A 346 12.41 11.02 -6.51
N ARG A 347 11.49 11.81 -5.93
CA ARG A 347 10.88 11.58 -4.60
C ARG A 347 9.40 11.29 -4.72
N CYS A 348 8.62 12.23 -5.25
CA CYS A 348 7.17 12.12 -5.41
C CYS A 348 6.84 11.53 -6.78
N ASP A 349 6.07 10.45 -6.80
CA ASP A 349 5.78 9.68 -8.02
C ASP A 349 5.16 10.55 -9.13
N TRP A 350 4.05 11.25 -8.84
CA TRP A 350 3.36 12.02 -9.89
C TRP A 350 4.18 13.18 -10.44
N ILE A 351 5.00 13.82 -9.59
CA ILE A 351 5.87 14.93 -9.99
C ILE A 351 6.99 14.39 -10.88
N THR A 352 7.62 13.27 -10.46
CA THR A 352 8.68 12.60 -11.22
C THR A 352 8.17 12.13 -12.58
N LYS A 353 6.99 11.51 -12.60
CA LYS A 353 6.35 11.04 -13.84
C LYS A 353 6.02 12.20 -14.77
N ARG A 354 5.38 13.26 -14.25
CA ARG A 354 5.03 14.42 -15.06
C ARG A 354 6.27 15.08 -15.65
N TRP A 355 7.30 15.30 -14.83
CA TRP A 355 8.57 15.86 -15.27
C TRP A 355 9.19 15.01 -16.39
N LEU A 356 9.29 13.68 -16.20
CA LEU A 356 9.84 12.77 -17.21
C LEU A 356 9.05 12.82 -18.52
N PHE A 357 7.73 12.85 -18.46
CA PHE A 357 6.88 12.86 -19.65
C PHE A 357 6.89 14.21 -20.35
N GLU A 358 7.11 15.31 -19.65
CA GLU A 358 7.36 16.61 -20.25
C GLU A 358 8.68 16.61 -21.03
N GLN A 359 9.75 15.94 -20.53
CA GLN A 359 10.99 15.75 -21.30
C GLN A 359 10.72 14.93 -22.56
N PHE A 360 10.09 13.77 -22.44
CA PHE A 360 9.76 12.92 -23.60
C PHE A 360 8.95 13.68 -24.65
N ARG A 361 7.98 14.46 -24.22
CA ARG A 361 7.17 15.27 -25.13
C ARG A 361 7.97 16.34 -25.87
N ALA A 362 8.89 16.97 -25.17
CA ALA A 362 9.74 18.01 -25.75
C ALA A 362 10.75 17.41 -26.76
N GLU A 363 11.34 16.27 -26.45
CA GLU A 363 12.34 15.59 -27.30
C GLU A 363 11.72 14.98 -28.56
N GLU A 364 10.58 14.30 -28.42
CA GLU A 364 9.93 13.54 -29.48
C GLU A 364 8.76 14.29 -30.14
N ASN A 365 8.49 15.55 -29.73
CA ASN A 365 7.38 16.37 -30.20
C ASN A 365 6.02 15.66 -30.11
N LEU A 366 5.69 15.13 -28.93
CA LEU A 366 4.49 14.34 -28.69
C LEU A 366 3.39 15.12 -27.99
N ASP A 367 2.13 14.76 -28.30
CA ASP A 367 0.97 15.18 -27.50
C ASP A 367 0.80 14.31 -26.24
N TRP A 368 0.13 14.84 -25.21
CA TRP A 368 -0.24 14.09 -24.02
C TRP A 368 -1.11 12.85 -24.31
N GLU A 369 -1.83 12.84 -25.42
CA GLU A 369 -2.70 11.74 -25.85
C GLU A 369 -1.94 10.65 -26.63
N SER A 370 -0.64 10.79 -26.83
CA SER A 370 0.20 9.85 -27.57
C SER A 370 0.09 8.43 -26.99
N HIS A 371 -0.14 7.44 -27.85
CA HIS A 371 -0.12 6.03 -27.46
C HIS A 371 1.23 5.59 -26.91
N TRP A 372 2.34 6.19 -27.40
CA TRP A 372 3.65 5.92 -26.90
C TRP A 372 3.79 6.38 -25.43
N LEU A 373 3.34 7.58 -25.06
CA LEU A 373 3.33 8.03 -23.68
C LEU A 373 2.49 7.13 -22.78
N ARG A 374 1.36 6.61 -23.26
CA ARG A 374 0.56 5.64 -22.49
C ARG A 374 1.31 4.35 -22.19
N SER A 375 2.15 3.88 -23.14
CA SER A 375 3.02 2.73 -22.85
C SER A 375 4.11 3.06 -21.85
N GLN A 376 4.65 4.29 -21.89
CA GLN A 376 5.62 4.74 -20.88
C GLN A 376 5.00 4.90 -19.50
N ASP A 377 3.70 5.24 -19.42
CA ASP A 377 2.97 5.28 -18.15
C ASP A 377 2.92 3.91 -17.46
N LEU A 378 2.77 2.83 -18.22
CA LEU A 378 2.88 1.46 -17.70
C LEU A 378 4.31 1.11 -17.29
N GLU A 379 5.31 1.44 -18.13
CA GLU A 379 6.73 1.19 -17.83
C GLU A 379 7.23 1.97 -16.59
N PHE A 380 6.65 3.12 -16.29
CA PHE A 380 6.96 3.86 -15.05
C PHE A 380 6.69 3.01 -13.80
N HIS A 381 5.70 2.14 -13.85
CA HIS A 381 5.27 1.28 -12.75
C HIS A 381 5.76 -0.17 -12.84
N HIS A 382 6.67 -0.47 -13.76
CA HIS A 382 7.13 -1.84 -13.97
C HIS A 382 7.90 -2.36 -12.76
N THR A 383 7.61 -3.61 -12.31
CA THR A 383 8.29 -4.22 -11.15
C THR A 383 9.74 -4.61 -11.46
N ASP A 384 10.09 -4.95 -12.72
CA ASP A 384 11.50 -5.21 -13.10
C ASP A 384 12.30 -3.90 -13.09
N PRO A 385 13.30 -3.75 -12.19
CA PRO A 385 14.10 -2.53 -12.10
C PRO A 385 14.83 -2.15 -13.40
N ALA A 386 15.07 -3.13 -14.28
CA ALA A 386 15.71 -2.87 -15.58
C ALA A 386 14.77 -2.19 -16.60
N ARG A 387 13.46 -2.24 -16.37
CA ARG A 387 12.43 -1.62 -17.20
C ARG A 387 11.80 -0.40 -16.56
N CYS A 388 11.69 -0.37 -15.23
CA CYS A 388 11.05 0.70 -14.48
C CYS A 388 11.67 2.08 -14.78
N LEU A 389 10.89 3.00 -15.29
CA LEU A 389 11.37 4.35 -15.61
C LEU A 389 11.54 5.24 -14.36
N ALA A 390 10.87 4.90 -13.24
CA ALA A 390 10.94 5.69 -12.01
C ALA A 390 12.22 5.44 -11.22
N LEU A 391 12.66 4.19 -11.10
CA LEU A 391 13.75 3.80 -10.20
C LEU A 391 15.11 4.44 -10.52
N PRO A 392 15.53 4.64 -11.79
CA PRO A 392 16.78 5.35 -12.10
C PRO A 392 16.79 6.81 -11.63
N LEU A 393 15.61 7.41 -11.40
CA LEU A 393 15.45 8.78 -10.92
C LEU A 393 15.31 8.85 -9.39
N ALA A 394 15.18 7.70 -8.71
CA ALA A 394 14.88 7.64 -7.31
C ALA A 394 15.89 8.40 -6.43
N SER A 395 15.39 9.22 -5.53
CA SER A 395 16.14 9.96 -4.54
C SER A 395 15.41 9.90 -3.20
N ALA A 396 15.91 9.10 -2.28
CA ALA A 396 15.32 8.94 -0.95
C ALA A 396 16.42 9.03 0.13
N PRO A 397 16.06 9.38 1.39
CA PRO A 397 16.96 9.21 2.53
C PRO A 397 17.49 7.77 2.63
N ASP A 398 18.70 7.59 3.17
CA ASP A 398 19.35 6.28 3.31
C ASP A 398 18.47 5.27 4.06
N ALA A 399 17.68 5.73 5.04
CA ALA A 399 16.75 4.88 5.79
C ALA A 399 15.66 4.22 4.92
N TRP A 400 15.39 4.73 3.73
CA TRP A 400 14.40 4.24 2.77
C TRP A 400 15.04 3.78 1.46
N THR A 401 16.34 3.51 1.49
CA THR A 401 17.11 2.98 0.35
C THR A 401 17.68 1.61 0.73
N PHE A 402 17.48 0.61 -0.10
CA PHE A 402 17.84 -0.76 0.20
C PHE A 402 18.71 -1.37 -0.91
N ASP A 403 19.72 -2.14 -0.52
CA ASP A 403 20.47 -2.96 -1.46
C ASP A 403 19.72 -4.24 -1.83
N ALA A 404 20.11 -4.87 -2.90
CA ALA A 404 19.48 -6.10 -3.41
C ALA A 404 19.50 -7.23 -2.35
N LYS A 405 20.55 -7.32 -1.54
CA LYS A 405 20.68 -8.35 -0.51
C LYS A 405 19.62 -8.17 0.60
N THR A 406 19.37 -6.93 1.03
CA THR A 406 18.35 -6.62 2.03
C THR A 406 16.95 -6.97 1.51
N VAL A 407 16.68 -6.66 0.24
CA VAL A 407 15.42 -7.05 -0.42
C VAL A 407 15.30 -8.57 -0.53
N ASP A 408 16.37 -9.28 -0.91
CA ASP A 408 16.39 -10.75 -0.99
C ASP A 408 16.16 -11.42 0.36
N GLU A 409 16.76 -10.91 1.44
CA GLU A 409 16.50 -11.39 2.80
C GLU A 409 15.02 -11.19 3.16
N ALA A 410 14.40 -10.07 2.78
CA ALA A 410 13.00 -9.76 3.08
C ALA A 410 11.98 -10.62 2.28
N LYS A 411 12.39 -11.29 1.20
CA LYS A 411 11.55 -12.30 0.51
C LYS A 411 11.30 -13.53 1.39
N GLN A 412 12.24 -13.84 2.28
CA GLN A 412 12.26 -15.08 3.05
C GLN A 412 11.95 -14.86 4.55
N GLU A 413 12.44 -13.76 5.12
CA GLU A 413 12.42 -13.56 6.57
C GLU A 413 11.31 -12.57 6.98
N PRO A 414 10.52 -12.89 8.03
CA PRO A 414 9.46 -12.01 8.54
C PRO A 414 10.05 -10.79 9.28
N PRO A 415 9.24 -9.71 9.51
CA PRO A 415 9.60 -8.65 10.43
C PRO A 415 9.73 -9.19 11.85
N THR A 416 10.62 -8.59 12.63
CA THR A 416 10.95 -9.08 13.98
C THR A 416 10.05 -8.50 15.08
N GLY A 417 9.31 -7.43 14.78
CA GLY A 417 8.54 -6.66 15.76
C GLY A 417 7.07 -7.01 15.90
N SER A 418 6.62 -8.14 15.29
CA SER A 418 5.21 -8.53 15.27
C SER A 418 5.04 -10.05 15.36
N ARG A 419 3.80 -10.51 15.54
CA ARG A 419 3.43 -11.94 15.51
C ARG A 419 3.78 -12.65 14.19
N ALA A 420 4.10 -11.91 13.13
CA ALA A 420 4.51 -12.48 11.85
C ALA A 420 5.73 -13.41 11.99
N ALA A 421 6.68 -13.07 12.88
CA ALA A 421 7.82 -13.92 13.18
C ALA A 421 7.41 -15.26 13.80
N VAL A 422 6.48 -15.22 14.77
CA VAL A 422 5.94 -16.42 15.43
C VAL A 422 5.15 -17.27 14.42
N ARG A 423 4.29 -16.63 13.61
CA ARG A 423 3.52 -17.29 12.55
C ARG A 423 4.44 -18.01 11.56
N SER A 424 5.48 -17.33 11.07
CA SER A 424 6.46 -17.89 10.15
C SER A 424 7.23 -19.08 10.76
N MET A 425 7.68 -18.96 12.00
CA MET A 425 8.37 -20.04 12.70
C MET A 425 7.49 -21.30 12.80
N VAL A 426 6.21 -21.13 13.15
CA VAL A 426 5.26 -22.25 13.25
C VAL A 426 5.01 -22.88 11.88
N MET A 427 4.78 -22.06 10.85
CA MET A 427 4.53 -22.55 9.47
C MET A 427 5.71 -23.38 8.95
N ARG A 428 6.96 -22.89 9.12
CA ARG A 428 8.17 -23.63 8.71
C ARG A 428 8.31 -24.97 9.45
N GLU A 429 8.02 -24.99 10.75
CA GLU A 429 8.12 -26.21 11.55
C GLU A 429 7.00 -27.23 11.20
N VAL A 430 5.78 -26.76 10.95
CA VAL A 430 4.66 -27.60 10.47
C VAL A 430 5.00 -28.24 9.12
N LEU A 431 5.53 -27.44 8.18
CA LEU A 431 5.98 -27.94 6.88
C LEU A 431 7.11 -28.97 7.03
N ARG A 432 8.12 -28.68 7.86
CA ARG A 432 9.24 -29.60 8.13
C ARG A 432 8.77 -30.96 8.68
N ARG A 433 7.67 -30.97 9.44
CA ARG A 433 7.05 -32.22 9.97
C ARG A 433 6.12 -32.90 8.95
N GLY A 434 5.99 -32.38 7.74
CA GLY A 434 5.08 -32.93 6.73
C GLY A 434 3.59 -32.83 7.11
N ARG A 435 3.24 -31.89 8.01
CA ARG A 435 1.86 -31.70 8.47
C ARG A 435 1.14 -30.65 7.62
N LYS A 436 -0.18 -30.72 7.59
CA LYS A 436 -1.06 -29.71 7.02
C LYS A 436 -1.57 -28.80 8.13
N CYS A 437 -1.71 -27.52 7.85
CA CYS A 437 -2.38 -26.56 8.73
C CYS A 437 -3.17 -25.55 7.90
N PHE A 438 -4.15 -24.98 8.54
CA PHE A 438 -4.80 -23.74 8.15
C PHE A 438 -4.02 -22.58 8.80
N VAL A 439 -3.80 -21.53 8.06
CA VAL A 439 -3.11 -20.32 8.55
C VAL A 439 -3.96 -19.10 8.25
N ASP A 440 -4.18 -18.28 9.26
CA ASP A 440 -4.68 -16.93 9.12
C ASP A 440 -3.82 -15.93 9.90
N TRP A 441 -4.14 -14.65 9.79
CA TRP A 441 -3.38 -13.61 10.46
C TRP A 441 -3.27 -13.84 11.97
N GLU A 442 -4.40 -14.22 12.62
CA GLU A 442 -4.52 -14.40 14.07
C GLU A 442 -4.65 -15.85 14.54
N VAL A 443 -4.63 -16.82 13.64
CA VAL A 443 -4.82 -18.23 14.01
C VAL A 443 -4.02 -19.17 13.13
N ILE A 444 -3.51 -20.25 13.74
CA ILE A 444 -3.00 -21.43 13.03
C ILE A 444 -3.74 -22.65 13.59
N ASP A 445 -4.38 -23.41 12.71
CA ASP A 445 -5.12 -24.61 13.07
C ASP A 445 -4.51 -25.84 12.39
N ALA A 446 -4.41 -26.94 13.12
CA ALA A 446 -3.93 -28.22 12.61
C ALA A 446 -4.68 -29.36 13.29
N GLU A 447 -4.90 -30.44 12.55
CA GLU A 447 -5.60 -31.60 13.04
C GLU A 447 -4.95 -32.22 14.29
N GLY A 448 -5.76 -32.49 15.30
CA GLY A 448 -5.36 -33.18 16.53
C GLY A 448 -4.87 -32.27 17.68
N VAL A 449 -4.93 -30.95 17.51
CA VAL A 449 -4.67 -29.98 18.57
C VAL A 449 -5.67 -28.83 18.50
N ASN A 450 -5.84 -28.09 19.61
CA ASN A 450 -6.62 -26.85 19.57
C ASN A 450 -5.91 -25.79 18.72
N PRO A 451 -6.64 -24.88 18.05
CA PRO A 451 -6.03 -23.79 17.30
C PRO A 451 -5.06 -22.95 18.13
N LEU A 452 -3.92 -22.58 17.55
CA LEU A 452 -3.00 -21.60 18.12
C LEU A 452 -3.51 -20.20 17.82
N MET A 453 -3.86 -19.46 18.86
CA MET A 453 -4.37 -18.09 18.72
C MET A 453 -3.24 -17.06 18.86
N LEU A 454 -3.05 -16.24 17.85
CA LEU A 454 -2.07 -15.14 17.79
C LEU A 454 -2.78 -13.79 17.88
N LEU A 455 -3.63 -13.60 18.89
CA LEU A 455 -4.54 -12.46 19.00
C LEU A 455 -3.85 -11.12 19.32
N ASP A 456 -2.66 -11.13 19.93
CA ASP A 456 -1.87 -9.92 20.12
C ASP A 456 -0.90 -9.75 18.94
N PRO A 457 -1.16 -8.81 18.02
CA PRO A 457 -0.33 -8.67 16.82
C PRO A 457 1.05 -8.06 17.11
N PHE A 458 1.27 -7.50 18.31
CA PHE A 458 2.58 -7.02 18.78
C PHE A 458 3.41 -8.11 19.46
N SER A 459 2.82 -9.26 19.77
CA SER A 459 3.52 -10.32 20.48
C SER A 459 4.59 -11.00 19.62
N THR A 460 5.79 -11.08 20.17
CA THR A 460 6.91 -11.88 19.64
C THR A 460 7.22 -13.06 20.54
N ASP A 461 6.37 -13.34 21.53
CA ASP A 461 6.55 -14.45 22.47
C ASP A 461 6.22 -15.79 21.79
N GLU A 462 7.20 -16.66 21.71
CA GLU A 462 7.10 -17.98 21.09
C GLU A 462 6.64 -19.08 22.07
N THR A 463 6.41 -18.77 23.35
CA THR A 463 6.18 -19.78 24.39
C THR A 463 4.99 -20.66 24.08
N GLU A 464 3.82 -20.07 23.79
CA GLU A 464 2.60 -20.81 23.43
C GLU A 464 2.76 -21.55 22.10
N ALA A 465 3.37 -20.92 21.10
CA ALA A 465 3.62 -21.51 19.81
C ALA A 465 4.53 -22.73 19.89
N ARG A 466 5.59 -22.67 20.70
CA ARG A 466 6.51 -23.80 20.95
C ARG A 466 5.81 -24.92 21.73
N ALA A 467 4.95 -24.61 22.69
CA ALA A 467 4.14 -25.59 23.40
C ALA A 467 3.14 -26.28 22.46
N TRP A 468 2.48 -25.50 21.61
CA TRP A 468 1.57 -26.00 20.57
C TRP A 468 2.27 -26.94 19.60
N LEU A 469 3.45 -26.57 19.10
CA LEU A 469 4.27 -27.43 18.24
C LEU A 469 4.66 -28.75 18.90
N LYS A 470 4.92 -28.78 20.22
CA LYS A 470 5.20 -30.02 20.96
C LYS A 470 3.97 -30.92 21.08
N ALA A 471 2.78 -30.33 21.16
CA ALA A 471 1.52 -31.06 21.27
C ALA A 471 1.02 -31.64 19.93
N LEU A 472 1.56 -31.19 18.79
CA LEU A 472 1.22 -31.74 17.48
C LEU A 472 1.52 -33.24 17.42
N PRO A 473 0.53 -34.10 17.06
CA PRO A 473 0.77 -35.50 16.90
C PRO A 473 1.80 -35.78 15.78
N PRO A 474 2.47 -36.96 15.78
CA PRO A 474 3.33 -37.35 14.65
C PRO A 474 2.59 -37.30 13.31
N ALA A 475 3.31 -37.05 12.21
CA ALA A 475 2.71 -37.22 10.88
C ALA A 475 2.25 -38.66 10.70
N VAL A 476 1.02 -38.85 10.21
CA VAL A 476 0.43 -40.17 9.89
C VAL A 476 0.99 -40.68 8.58
#